data_acee880722d0d0247bf80068d4a93e5a
#
_entry.id   acee880722d0d0247bf80068d4a93e5a
#
_cell.length_a   1.000
_cell.length_b   1.000
_cell.length_c   1.000
_cell.angle_alpha   90.00
_cell.angle_beta   90.00
_cell.angle_gamma   90.00
#
_symmetry.space_group_name_H-M   'P 1'
#
loop_
_entity.id
_entity.type
_entity.pdbx_description
1 polymer ?
#
loop_
_entity_poly.entity_id
_entity_poly.type
_entity_poly.pdbx_seq_one_letter_code
_entity_poly.pdbx_strand_id
1 'polypeptide(L)'
;ELLRMGKGTFDLSEMFIVHHTMIDRAVNYVRYHGDSSFAPGGRFYDAIFCLKNYGLVPQEAMPGIMYGEKLPVHNELDAVAGGYVDAIAKGRLRKLSPVWKQGLSAIYDTYLGQCPETFTYEGKEYTPQSFAAMLGLNPDDYVSLTSYTHHPFYEKMNIEIQDNWRNGLSYNLPIDELMAVMDNAIKTGYTFAWGSDVSEQGFTRNGVAVMPDAEKAAELSGSD
;
A
#
# COMPACT_ATOMS: atom_id res chain seq x y z
N GLU A 1 -16.27 3.50 1.85
CA GLU A 1 -16.79 3.90 0.54
C GLU A 1 -17.92 2.99 0.08
N LEU A 2 -17.74 1.66 0.03
CA LEU A 2 -18.76 0.72 -0.41
C LEU A 2 -20.08 0.86 0.36
N LEU A 3 -20.01 1.06 1.68
CA LEU A 3 -21.19 1.31 2.50
C LEU A 3 -21.91 2.60 2.08
N ARG A 4 -21.15 3.69 1.82
CA ARG A 4 -21.69 4.96 1.31
C ARG A 4 -22.36 4.80 -0.07
N MET A 5 -21.81 3.95 -0.92
CA MET A 5 -22.38 3.62 -2.24
C MET A 5 -23.61 2.69 -2.16
N GLY A 6 -24.04 2.31 -0.96
CA GLY A 6 -25.17 1.38 -0.76
C GLY A 6 -24.87 -0.07 -1.16
N LYS A 7 -23.60 -0.44 -1.28
CA LYS A 7 -23.17 -1.79 -1.66
C LYS A 7 -23.15 -2.76 -0.48
N GLY A 8 -23.13 -2.25 0.75
CA GLY A 8 -23.00 -3.05 1.97
C GLY A 8 -21.58 -3.05 2.51
N THR A 9 -21.33 -3.95 3.45
CA THR A 9 -20.03 -4.12 4.10
C THR A 9 -19.29 -5.28 3.44
N PHE A 10 -18.06 -5.04 3.06
CA PHE A 10 -17.16 -6.04 2.48
C PHE A 10 -15.87 -6.07 3.29
N ASP A 11 -15.37 -7.27 3.50
CA ASP A 11 -14.02 -7.53 4.00
C ASP A 11 -13.15 -7.94 2.81
N LEU A 12 -12.17 -7.12 2.45
CA LEU A 12 -11.33 -7.31 1.28
C LEU A 12 -9.95 -7.79 1.72
N SER A 13 -9.36 -8.69 0.95
CA SER A 13 -8.05 -9.25 1.26
C SER A 13 -6.93 -8.24 1.04
N GLU A 14 -6.31 -7.80 2.12
CA GLU A 14 -5.06 -7.03 2.07
C GLU A 14 -3.92 -7.85 1.49
N MET A 15 -3.90 -9.16 1.77
CA MET A 15 -2.81 -10.02 1.36
C MET A 15 -2.79 -10.29 -0.15
N PHE A 16 -3.94 -10.19 -0.81
CA PHE A 16 -3.99 -10.15 -2.28
C PHE A 16 -3.26 -8.93 -2.83
N ILE A 17 -3.48 -7.76 -2.22
CA ILE A 17 -2.81 -6.52 -2.60
C ILE A 17 -1.31 -6.61 -2.31
N VAL A 18 -0.93 -7.12 -1.14
CA VAL A 18 0.47 -7.31 -0.73
C VAL A 18 1.20 -8.23 -1.71
N HIS A 19 0.62 -9.40 -2.05
CA HIS A 19 1.21 -10.35 -2.96
C HIS A 19 1.59 -9.69 -4.29
N HIS A 20 0.64 -9.05 -4.96
CA HIS A 20 0.88 -8.38 -6.25
C HIS A 20 1.86 -7.22 -6.11
N THR A 21 1.71 -6.41 -5.07
CA THR A 21 2.57 -5.25 -4.82
C THR A 21 4.03 -5.66 -4.61
N MET A 22 4.28 -6.72 -3.83
CA MET A 22 5.63 -7.16 -3.54
C MET A 22 6.31 -7.81 -4.76
N ILE A 23 5.56 -8.53 -5.59
CA ILE A 23 6.10 -9.04 -6.87
C ILE A 23 6.49 -7.88 -7.80
N ASP A 24 5.65 -6.86 -7.92
CA ASP A 24 5.96 -5.68 -8.74
C ASP A 24 7.16 -4.91 -8.17
N ARG A 25 7.22 -4.75 -6.84
CA ARG A 25 8.33 -4.07 -6.14
C ARG A 25 9.65 -4.80 -6.33
N ALA A 26 9.61 -6.13 -6.32
CA ALA A 26 10.80 -6.95 -6.63
C ALA A 26 11.31 -6.70 -8.05
N VAL A 27 10.41 -6.56 -9.04
CA VAL A 27 10.81 -6.22 -10.42
C VAL A 27 11.48 -4.86 -10.46
N ASN A 28 10.95 -3.88 -9.73
CA ASN A 28 11.56 -2.56 -9.62
C ASN A 28 12.95 -2.65 -8.97
N TYR A 29 13.07 -3.34 -7.83
CA TYR A 29 14.32 -3.55 -7.11
C TYR A 29 15.40 -4.20 -7.98
N VAL A 30 15.04 -5.24 -8.73
CA VAL A 30 15.97 -5.92 -9.66
C VAL A 30 16.40 -4.99 -10.79
N ARG A 31 15.52 -4.16 -11.34
CA ARG A 31 15.84 -3.17 -12.37
C ARG A 31 16.78 -2.08 -11.88
N TYR A 32 16.70 -1.72 -10.60
CA TYR A 32 17.63 -0.81 -9.93
C TYR A 32 18.87 -1.51 -9.38
N HIS A 33 19.11 -2.77 -9.74
CA HIS A 33 20.27 -3.54 -9.29
C HIS A 33 20.44 -3.62 -7.76
N GLY A 34 19.34 -3.49 -7.02
CA GLY A 34 19.34 -3.49 -5.57
C GLY A 34 19.54 -2.12 -4.92
N ASP A 35 19.56 -1.03 -5.69
CA ASP A 35 19.74 0.34 -5.20
C ASP A 35 18.42 1.05 -4.90
N SER A 36 17.32 0.31 -4.78
CA SER A 36 16.02 0.79 -4.28
C SER A 36 15.60 0.02 -3.04
N SER A 37 14.46 0.35 -2.45
CA SER A 37 13.96 -0.38 -1.29
C SER A 37 13.13 -1.60 -1.72
N PHE A 38 13.44 -2.77 -1.12
CA PHE A 38 12.59 -3.94 -1.10
C PHE A 38 12.28 -4.29 0.36
N ALA A 39 11.38 -3.55 0.96
CA ALA A 39 10.93 -3.71 2.33
C ALA A 39 9.40 -3.83 2.37
N PRO A 40 8.82 -4.45 3.41
CA PRO A 40 7.38 -4.38 3.62
C PRO A 40 6.94 -2.92 3.79
N GLY A 41 5.68 -2.65 3.51
CA GLY A 41 5.12 -1.32 3.48
C GLY A 41 4.80 -0.86 2.07
N GLY A 42 4.18 0.29 1.96
CA GLY A 42 3.72 0.85 0.69
C GLY A 42 2.80 2.03 0.93
N ARG A 43 2.22 2.54 -0.14
CA ARG A 43 1.27 3.64 -0.09
C ARG A 43 -0.11 3.17 -0.52
N PHE A 44 -1.14 3.92 -0.16
CA PHE A 44 -2.51 3.67 -0.62
C PHE A 44 -2.62 3.63 -2.15
N TYR A 45 -1.68 4.27 -2.84
CA TYR A 45 -1.56 4.19 -4.29
C TYR A 45 -1.33 2.74 -4.78
N ASP A 46 -0.66 1.90 -4.00
CA ASP A 46 -0.48 0.48 -4.34
C ASP A 46 -1.81 -0.27 -4.35
N ALA A 47 -2.71 0.03 -3.40
CA ALA A 47 -4.05 -0.55 -3.38
C ALA A 47 -4.89 -0.10 -4.60
N ILE A 48 -4.83 1.18 -4.96
CA ILE A 48 -5.51 1.71 -6.16
C ILE A 48 -4.91 1.12 -7.43
N PHE A 49 -3.59 0.94 -7.49
CA PHE A 49 -2.92 0.29 -8.60
C PHE A 49 -3.35 -1.18 -8.72
N CYS A 50 -3.45 -1.89 -7.60
CA CYS A 50 -3.93 -3.27 -7.56
C CYS A 50 -5.37 -3.37 -8.07
N LEU A 51 -6.29 -2.54 -7.55
CA LEU A 51 -7.67 -2.43 -8.03
C LEU A 51 -7.74 -2.27 -9.54
N LYS A 52 -6.91 -1.39 -10.11
CA LYS A 52 -6.91 -1.08 -11.55
C LYS A 52 -6.37 -2.22 -12.42
N ASN A 53 -5.32 -2.91 -11.96
CA ASN A 53 -4.56 -3.83 -12.80
C ASN A 53 -4.79 -5.31 -12.48
N TYR A 54 -5.09 -5.64 -11.22
CA TYR A 54 -5.24 -7.02 -10.74
C TYR A 54 -6.65 -7.33 -10.26
N GLY A 55 -7.44 -6.31 -9.91
CA GLY A 55 -8.75 -6.47 -9.30
C GLY A 55 -8.67 -6.55 -7.79
N LEU A 56 -9.70 -7.12 -7.16
CA LEU A 56 -9.81 -7.33 -5.72
C LEU A 56 -10.44 -8.69 -5.44
N VAL A 57 -10.21 -9.22 -4.24
CA VAL A 57 -10.86 -10.44 -3.76
C VAL A 57 -11.37 -10.23 -2.33
N PRO A 58 -12.40 -10.94 -1.89
CA PRO A 58 -12.83 -10.89 -0.50
C PRO A 58 -11.81 -11.62 0.39
N GLN A 59 -11.75 -11.26 1.66
CA GLN A 59 -10.83 -11.84 2.65
C GLN A 59 -10.92 -13.37 2.72
N GLU A 60 -12.12 -13.92 2.59
CA GLU A 60 -12.34 -15.38 2.62
C GLU A 60 -11.70 -16.13 1.43
N ALA A 61 -11.51 -15.46 0.28
CA ALA A 61 -10.88 -16.06 -0.89
C ALA A 61 -9.35 -16.09 -0.79
N MET A 62 -8.74 -15.21 0.00
CA MET A 62 -7.31 -15.18 0.27
C MET A 62 -7.03 -14.64 1.67
N PRO A 63 -7.13 -15.49 2.71
CA PRO A 63 -6.92 -15.07 4.09
C PRO A 63 -5.49 -14.59 4.40
N GLY A 64 -4.51 -15.07 3.65
CA GLY A 64 -3.12 -14.60 3.74
C GLY A 64 -2.34 -15.08 4.96
N ILE A 65 -2.79 -16.13 5.64
CA ILE A 65 -2.16 -16.71 6.83
C ILE A 65 -2.11 -18.23 6.66
N MET A 66 -1.09 -18.73 5.92
CA MET A 66 -0.94 -20.16 5.63
C MET A 66 0.02 -20.88 6.58
N TYR A 67 0.60 -20.18 7.54
CA TYR A 67 1.66 -20.66 8.44
C TYR A 67 1.19 -20.97 9.88
N GLY A 68 -0.14 -21.09 10.08
CA GLY A 68 -0.71 -21.60 11.33
C GLY A 68 -0.90 -20.56 12.46
N GLU A 69 -0.59 -19.31 12.21
CA GLU A 69 -0.80 -18.21 13.16
C GLU A 69 -2.25 -17.68 13.09
N LYS A 70 -2.67 -16.97 14.14
CA LYS A 70 -4.00 -16.34 14.19
C LYS A 70 -4.00 -14.91 13.65
N LEU A 71 -2.83 -14.27 13.67
CA LEU A 71 -2.61 -12.91 13.21
C LEU A 71 -1.49 -12.88 12.17
N PRO A 72 -1.50 -11.92 11.25
CA PRO A 72 -0.42 -11.77 10.28
C PRO A 72 0.92 -11.49 10.97
N VAL A 73 1.89 -12.38 10.79
CA VAL A 73 3.28 -12.21 11.25
C VAL A 73 4.20 -12.54 10.08
N HIS A 74 4.70 -11.54 9.40
CA HIS A 74 5.38 -11.70 8.12
C HIS A 74 6.91 -11.62 8.19
N ASN A 75 7.51 -11.55 9.39
CA ASN A 75 8.96 -11.36 9.56
C ASN A 75 9.79 -12.41 8.82
N GLU A 76 9.34 -13.68 8.85
CA GLU A 76 10.03 -14.77 8.15
C GLU A 76 9.87 -14.64 6.64
N LEU A 77 8.67 -14.37 6.16
CA LEU A 77 8.40 -14.11 4.74
C LEU A 77 9.25 -12.96 4.20
N ASP A 78 9.30 -11.85 4.95
CA ASP A 78 10.08 -10.66 4.58
C ASP A 78 11.58 -10.99 4.47
N ALA A 79 12.11 -11.75 5.44
CA ALA A 79 13.50 -12.16 5.43
C ALA A 79 13.83 -13.09 4.25
N VAL A 80 12.98 -14.10 4.00
CA VAL A 80 13.17 -15.07 2.90
C VAL A 80 13.03 -14.39 1.55
N ALA A 81 11.97 -13.61 1.34
CA ALA A 81 11.75 -12.89 0.09
C ALA A 81 12.84 -11.87 -0.18
N GLY A 82 13.26 -11.12 0.86
CA GLY A 82 14.36 -10.16 0.77
C GLY A 82 15.67 -10.83 0.37
N GLY A 83 16.04 -11.93 1.02
CA GLY A 83 17.23 -12.71 0.68
C GLY A 83 17.19 -13.26 -0.74
N TYR A 84 16.02 -13.75 -1.18
CA TYR A 84 15.82 -14.24 -2.54
C TYR A 84 16.04 -13.12 -3.58
N VAL A 85 15.38 -11.97 -3.39
CA VAL A 85 15.45 -10.86 -4.34
C VAL A 85 16.84 -10.23 -4.36
N ASP A 86 17.52 -10.14 -3.21
CA ASP A 86 18.91 -9.69 -3.10
C ASP A 86 19.86 -10.60 -3.89
N ALA A 87 19.69 -11.91 -3.78
CA ALA A 87 20.49 -12.85 -4.55
C ALA A 87 20.30 -12.69 -6.07
N ILE A 88 19.09 -12.35 -6.51
CA ILE A 88 18.79 -12.06 -7.92
C ILE A 88 19.36 -10.71 -8.35
N ALA A 89 19.14 -9.63 -7.58
CA ALA A 89 19.51 -8.27 -7.95
C ALA A 89 21.03 -8.02 -7.88
N LYS A 90 21.68 -8.52 -6.82
CA LYS A 90 23.09 -8.28 -6.49
C LYS A 90 24.00 -9.45 -6.89
N GLY A 91 23.44 -10.56 -7.34
CA GLY A 91 24.19 -11.72 -7.81
C GLY A 91 25.00 -11.40 -9.09
N ARG A 92 26.20 -11.99 -9.21
CA ARG A 92 27.05 -11.85 -10.40
C ARG A 92 26.51 -12.73 -11.55
N LEU A 93 25.25 -12.54 -11.93
CA LEU A 93 24.57 -13.30 -12.97
C LEU A 93 24.76 -12.60 -14.31
N ARG A 94 25.24 -13.33 -15.34
CA ARG A 94 25.32 -12.80 -16.71
C ARG A 94 23.96 -12.55 -17.34
N LYS A 95 22.96 -13.34 -16.96
CA LYS A 95 21.59 -13.26 -17.44
C LYS A 95 20.65 -13.78 -16.35
N LEU A 96 19.57 -13.07 -16.11
CA LEU A 96 18.52 -13.53 -15.22
C LEU A 96 17.74 -14.69 -15.85
N SER A 97 17.41 -15.69 -15.03
CA SER A 97 16.50 -16.74 -15.42
C SER A 97 15.09 -16.17 -15.65
N PRO A 98 14.34 -16.64 -16.67
CA PRO A 98 12.96 -16.20 -16.87
C PRO A 98 12.01 -16.63 -15.73
N VAL A 99 12.42 -17.62 -14.92
CA VAL A 99 11.59 -18.20 -13.85
C VAL A 99 11.80 -17.54 -12.48
N TRP A 100 12.68 -16.56 -12.34
CA TRP A 100 12.96 -15.96 -11.04
C TRP A 100 11.71 -15.32 -10.38
N LYS A 101 10.82 -14.73 -11.19
CA LYS A 101 9.56 -14.18 -10.67
C LYS A 101 8.62 -15.28 -10.17
N GLN A 102 8.58 -16.43 -10.87
CA GLN A 102 7.80 -17.59 -10.42
C GLN A 102 8.33 -18.15 -9.11
N GLY A 103 9.67 -18.18 -8.94
CA GLY A 103 10.29 -18.58 -7.68
C GLY A 103 9.91 -17.65 -6.52
N LEU A 104 9.92 -16.34 -6.76
CA LEU A 104 9.46 -15.37 -5.75
C LEU A 104 7.96 -15.50 -5.47
N SER A 105 7.13 -15.63 -6.51
CA SER A 105 5.68 -15.86 -6.36
C SER A 105 5.41 -17.10 -5.51
N ALA A 106 6.13 -18.20 -5.74
CA ALA A 106 5.97 -19.43 -4.97
C ALA A 106 6.31 -19.25 -3.47
N ILE A 107 7.25 -18.37 -3.14
CA ILE A 107 7.51 -17.99 -1.74
C ILE A 107 6.27 -17.29 -1.17
N TYR A 108 5.75 -16.26 -1.82
CA TYR A 108 4.54 -15.56 -1.37
C TYR A 108 3.32 -16.49 -1.31
N ASP A 109 3.14 -17.35 -2.32
CA ASP A 109 2.05 -18.35 -2.35
C ASP A 109 2.10 -19.30 -1.13
N THR A 110 3.32 -19.66 -0.70
CA THR A 110 3.51 -20.56 0.45
C THR A 110 3.05 -19.91 1.76
N TYR A 111 3.31 -18.63 1.96
CA TYR A 111 2.99 -17.92 3.20
C TYR A 111 1.60 -17.26 3.19
N LEU A 112 1.20 -16.70 2.06
CA LEU A 112 -0.03 -15.92 1.93
C LEU A 112 -1.19 -16.68 1.28
N GLY A 113 -0.90 -17.78 0.60
CA GLY A 113 -1.82 -18.50 -0.29
C GLY A 113 -1.71 -17.99 -1.73
N GLN A 114 -2.18 -18.82 -2.66
CA GLN A 114 -2.21 -18.46 -4.08
C GLN A 114 -3.24 -17.38 -4.36
N CYS A 115 -2.89 -16.42 -5.18
CA CYS A 115 -3.86 -15.48 -5.72
C CYS A 115 -4.89 -16.25 -6.55
N PRO A 116 -6.19 -16.23 -6.21
CA PRO A 116 -7.18 -17.01 -6.94
C PRO A 116 -7.42 -16.44 -8.34
N GLU A 117 -7.43 -17.30 -9.35
CA GLU A 117 -7.88 -16.91 -10.70
C GLU A 117 -9.40 -16.73 -10.74
N THR A 118 -10.13 -17.62 -10.06
CA THR A 118 -11.58 -17.55 -9.82
C THR A 118 -11.91 -17.96 -8.39
N PHE A 119 -13.03 -17.46 -7.87
CA PHE A 119 -13.55 -17.80 -6.55
C PHE A 119 -15.06 -17.64 -6.51
N THR A 120 -15.70 -18.30 -5.55
CA THR A 120 -17.14 -18.15 -5.31
C THR A 120 -17.38 -17.16 -4.18
N TYR A 121 -18.21 -16.16 -4.41
CA TYR A 121 -18.68 -15.22 -3.40
C TYR A 121 -20.19 -15.13 -3.46
N GLU A 122 -20.88 -15.36 -2.33
CA GLU A 122 -22.36 -15.39 -2.24
C GLU A 122 -23.02 -16.26 -3.32
N GLY A 123 -22.43 -17.44 -3.61
CA GLY A 123 -22.95 -18.42 -4.56
C GLY A 123 -22.74 -18.09 -6.04
N LYS A 124 -21.98 -17.02 -6.34
CA LYS A 124 -21.64 -16.62 -7.71
C LYS A 124 -20.13 -16.69 -7.91
N GLU A 125 -19.72 -17.16 -9.08
CA GLU A 125 -18.29 -17.20 -9.48
C GLU A 125 -17.82 -15.84 -9.99
N TYR A 126 -16.63 -15.46 -9.55
CA TYR A 126 -15.94 -14.23 -9.93
C TYR A 126 -14.48 -14.48 -10.25
N THR A 127 -13.93 -13.66 -11.13
CA THR A 127 -12.50 -13.35 -11.19
C THR A 127 -12.23 -12.12 -10.32
N PRO A 128 -10.97 -11.85 -9.90
CA PRO A 128 -10.65 -10.63 -9.16
C PRO A 128 -11.11 -9.34 -9.86
N GLN A 129 -11.00 -9.28 -11.20
CA GLN A 129 -11.45 -8.14 -11.99
C GLN A 129 -12.98 -8.01 -12.02
N SER A 130 -13.71 -9.13 -12.20
CA SER A 130 -15.16 -9.09 -12.22
C SER A 130 -15.75 -8.79 -10.86
N PHE A 131 -15.08 -9.19 -9.78
CA PHE A 131 -15.47 -8.83 -8.42
C PHE A 131 -15.26 -7.33 -8.15
N ALA A 132 -14.10 -6.78 -8.52
CA ALA A 132 -13.84 -5.35 -8.44
C ALA A 132 -14.87 -4.53 -9.24
N ALA A 133 -15.22 -4.99 -10.44
CA ALA A 133 -16.26 -4.36 -11.26
C ALA A 133 -17.64 -4.40 -10.58
N MET A 134 -18.01 -5.52 -9.94
CA MET A 134 -19.26 -5.65 -9.17
C MET A 134 -19.29 -4.69 -7.97
N LEU A 135 -18.17 -4.48 -7.30
CA LEU A 135 -18.07 -3.50 -6.21
C LEU A 135 -18.31 -2.08 -6.72
N GLY A 136 -17.96 -1.79 -7.98
CA GLY A 136 -18.17 -0.48 -8.60
C GLY A 136 -17.19 0.60 -8.13
N LEU A 137 -16.07 0.20 -7.53
CA LEU A 137 -15.00 1.11 -7.17
C LEU A 137 -14.26 1.55 -8.43
N ASN A 138 -14.21 2.86 -8.67
CA ASN A 138 -13.45 3.42 -9.79
C ASN A 138 -12.11 3.94 -9.29
N PRO A 139 -10.97 3.36 -9.73
CA PRO A 139 -9.64 3.80 -9.28
C PRO A 139 -9.33 5.26 -9.64
N ASP A 140 -9.98 5.82 -10.65
CA ASP A 140 -9.74 7.20 -11.09
C ASP A 140 -10.51 8.24 -10.23
N ASP A 141 -11.39 7.81 -9.31
CA ASP A 141 -12.08 8.67 -8.35
C ASP A 141 -11.23 8.99 -7.10
N TYR A 142 -10.08 8.33 -6.96
CA TYR A 142 -9.20 8.52 -5.82
C TYR A 142 -8.10 9.52 -6.13
N VAL A 143 -7.90 10.47 -5.24
CA VAL A 143 -6.85 11.48 -5.33
C VAL A 143 -5.96 11.42 -4.10
N SER A 144 -4.65 11.51 -4.31
CA SER A 144 -3.67 11.66 -3.24
C SER A 144 -3.40 13.14 -3.00
N LEU A 145 -3.50 13.56 -1.75
CA LEU A 145 -3.24 14.94 -1.29
C LEU A 145 -2.08 14.93 -0.31
N THR A 146 -1.35 16.01 -0.27
CA THR A 146 -0.22 16.22 0.66
C THR A 146 -0.03 17.71 0.95
N SER A 147 0.83 18.04 1.91
CA SER A 147 1.19 19.42 2.22
C SER A 147 2.69 19.50 2.54
N TYR A 148 3.47 20.01 1.59
CA TYR A 148 4.91 20.23 1.72
C TYR A 148 5.28 21.62 1.22
N THR A 149 6.05 22.36 2.02
CA THR A 149 6.45 23.75 1.72
C THR A 149 7.60 23.88 0.73
N HIS A 150 8.37 22.79 0.51
CA HIS A 150 9.50 22.78 -0.41
C HIS A 150 9.12 22.51 -1.88
N HIS A 151 7.83 22.22 -2.14
CA HIS A 151 7.28 22.11 -3.48
C HIS A 151 6.18 23.17 -3.72
N PRO A 152 5.93 23.58 -4.96
CA PRO A 152 4.84 24.50 -5.26
C PRO A 152 3.49 23.95 -4.81
N PHE A 153 2.67 24.80 -4.21
CA PHE A 153 1.29 24.47 -3.94
C PHE A 153 0.44 24.45 -5.21
N TYR A 154 -0.65 23.69 -5.19
CA TYR A 154 -1.62 23.51 -6.28
C TYR A 154 -1.06 22.77 -7.50
N GLU A 155 0.06 22.10 -7.34
CA GLU A 155 0.68 21.26 -8.35
C GLU A 155 0.80 19.80 -7.86
N LYS A 156 1.00 18.90 -8.82
CA LYS A 156 1.31 17.51 -8.52
C LYS A 156 2.79 17.37 -8.26
N MET A 157 3.14 16.72 -7.17
CA MET A 157 4.51 16.38 -6.82
C MET A 157 4.68 14.89 -6.54
N ASN A 158 5.89 14.40 -6.65
CA ASN A 158 6.29 13.11 -6.13
C ASN A 158 6.68 13.28 -4.65
N ILE A 159 6.14 12.48 -3.75
CA ILE A 159 6.63 12.41 -2.38
C ILE A 159 7.85 11.49 -2.39
N GLU A 160 9.02 12.05 -2.06
CA GLU A 160 10.33 11.41 -2.16
C GLU A 160 10.61 10.51 -0.94
N ILE A 161 9.79 9.48 -0.75
CA ILE A 161 9.99 8.45 0.27
C ILE A 161 10.09 7.07 -0.39
N GLN A 162 10.80 6.16 0.29
CA GLN A 162 11.04 4.81 -0.23
C GLN A 162 9.75 4.01 -0.51
N ASP A 163 8.70 4.27 0.25
CA ASP A 163 7.40 3.61 0.07
C ASP A 163 6.63 4.12 -1.15
N ASN A 164 7.03 5.27 -1.71
CA ASN A 164 6.49 5.77 -2.98
C ASN A 164 7.27 5.22 -4.20
N TRP A 165 7.68 3.98 -4.15
CA TRP A 165 8.50 3.32 -5.18
C TRP A 165 7.88 3.29 -6.59
N ARG A 166 6.55 3.44 -6.69
CA ARG A 166 5.83 3.60 -7.98
C ARG A 166 5.83 5.04 -8.48
N ASN A 167 6.40 5.99 -7.74
CA ASN A 167 6.39 7.42 -8.05
C ASN A 167 4.97 7.97 -8.26
N GLY A 168 4.02 7.54 -7.43
CA GLY A 168 2.65 8.06 -7.43
C GLY A 168 2.64 9.54 -7.08
N LEU A 169 1.93 10.34 -7.87
CA LEU A 169 1.85 11.78 -7.67
C LEU A 169 0.75 12.15 -6.67
N SER A 170 1.02 13.17 -5.86
CA SER A 170 0.06 13.77 -4.94
C SER A 170 -0.12 15.25 -5.25
N TYR A 171 -1.32 15.78 -5.08
CA TYR A 171 -1.54 17.22 -5.11
C TYR A 171 -1.04 17.86 -3.84
N ASN A 172 -0.20 18.88 -3.97
CA ASN A 172 0.34 19.64 -2.86
C ASN A 172 -0.56 20.83 -2.54
N LEU A 173 -1.08 20.88 -1.33
CA LEU A 173 -1.97 21.94 -0.85
C LEU A 173 -1.38 22.63 0.38
N PRO A 174 -1.69 23.91 0.65
CA PRO A 174 -1.46 24.50 1.96
C PRO A 174 -2.12 23.66 3.06
N ILE A 175 -1.49 23.57 4.24
CA ILE A 175 -1.95 22.69 5.32
C ILE A 175 -3.40 23.01 5.75
N ASP A 176 -3.76 24.28 5.82
CA ASP A 176 -5.11 24.69 6.23
C ASP A 176 -6.17 24.24 5.19
N GLU A 177 -5.83 24.26 3.91
CA GLU A 177 -6.72 23.76 2.85
C GLU A 177 -6.82 22.23 2.86
N LEU A 178 -5.71 21.53 3.08
CA LEU A 178 -5.72 20.08 3.25
C LEU A 178 -6.63 19.69 4.42
N MET A 179 -6.49 20.35 5.58
CA MET A 179 -7.35 20.12 6.74
C MET A 179 -8.83 20.43 6.44
N ALA A 180 -9.11 21.50 5.72
CA ALA A 180 -10.47 21.84 5.30
C ALA A 180 -11.09 20.78 4.38
N VAL A 181 -10.30 20.19 3.47
CA VAL A 181 -10.75 19.08 2.62
C VAL A 181 -11.07 17.85 3.47
N MET A 182 -10.22 17.49 4.42
CA MET A 182 -10.43 16.35 5.33
C MET A 182 -11.71 16.56 6.17
N ASP A 183 -11.88 17.72 6.75
CA ASP A 183 -13.07 18.10 7.50
C ASP A 183 -14.35 18.01 6.68
N ASN A 184 -14.31 18.54 5.46
CA ASN A 184 -15.45 18.49 4.55
C ASN A 184 -15.78 17.05 4.13
N ALA A 185 -14.76 16.23 3.86
CA ALA A 185 -14.95 14.82 3.52
C ALA A 185 -15.74 14.10 4.62
N ILE A 186 -15.31 14.23 5.89
CA ILE A 186 -16.00 13.60 7.03
C ILE A 186 -17.43 14.15 7.18
N LYS A 187 -17.61 15.46 7.11
CA LYS A 187 -18.93 16.11 7.25
C LYS A 187 -19.92 15.68 6.16
N THR A 188 -19.42 15.30 4.99
CA THR A 188 -20.24 14.86 3.86
C THR A 188 -20.33 13.34 3.71
N GLY A 189 -19.82 12.59 4.70
CA GLY A 189 -19.94 11.13 4.78
C GLY A 189 -18.88 10.35 4.00
N TYR A 190 -17.81 11.01 3.56
CA TYR A 190 -16.65 10.33 2.98
C TYR A 190 -15.65 9.94 4.05
N THR A 191 -14.84 8.95 3.73
CA THR A 191 -13.67 8.56 4.49
C THR A 191 -12.43 8.80 3.65
N PHE A 192 -11.28 8.91 4.30
CA PHE A 192 -9.99 8.99 3.62
C PHE A 192 -8.99 8.08 4.34
N ALA A 193 -8.03 7.57 3.58
CA ALA A 193 -6.88 6.89 4.13
C ALA A 193 -5.83 7.95 4.49
N TRP A 194 -5.29 7.85 5.71
CA TRP A 194 -4.33 8.80 6.24
C TRP A 194 -3.03 8.09 6.63
N GLY A 195 -1.91 8.59 6.13
CA GLY A 195 -0.59 8.20 6.56
C GLY A 195 0.12 9.39 7.21
N SER A 196 0.71 9.17 8.37
CA SER A 196 1.49 10.17 9.08
C SER A 196 2.67 9.54 9.80
N ASP A 197 3.64 10.35 10.16
CA ASP A 197 4.71 9.94 11.06
C ASP A 197 4.14 9.77 12.48
N VAL A 198 4.45 8.63 13.08
CA VAL A 198 4.07 8.28 14.45
C VAL A 198 5.29 8.21 15.38
N SER A 199 6.47 8.56 14.88
CA SER A 199 7.72 8.55 15.64
C SER A 199 7.91 9.81 16.50
N GLU A 200 7.09 10.83 16.28
CA GLU A 200 7.16 12.08 17.04
C GLU A 200 6.93 11.89 18.54
N GLN A 201 7.62 12.69 19.33
CA GLN A 201 7.60 12.63 20.81
C GLN A 201 6.18 12.80 21.41
N GLY A 202 5.32 13.56 20.70
CA GLY A 202 3.93 13.81 21.12
C GLY A 202 2.99 12.63 20.79
N PHE A 203 3.39 11.68 19.97
CA PHE A 203 2.59 10.52 19.61
C PHE A 203 2.83 9.38 20.61
N THR A 204 1.96 9.30 21.63
CA THR A 204 2.19 8.39 22.75
C THR A 204 1.44 7.06 22.60
N ARG A 205 1.99 5.99 23.19
CA ARG A 205 1.31 4.68 23.24
C ARG A 205 0.06 4.64 24.10
N ASN A 206 -0.24 5.74 24.80
CA ASN A 206 -1.43 5.86 25.66
C ASN A 206 -2.70 6.27 24.88
N GLY A 207 -2.64 6.28 23.55
CA GLY A 207 -3.76 6.70 22.71
C GLY A 207 -3.98 8.22 22.66
N VAL A 208 -2.98 8.99 23.04
CA VAL A 208 -3.02 10.46 23.03
C VAL A 208 -1.88 10.97 22.16
N ALA A 209 -2.21 11.83 21.20
CA ALA A 209 -1.24 12.62 20.45
C ALA A 209 -1.30 14.06 20.97
N VAL A 210 -0.17 14.60 21.41
CA VAL A 210 -0.06 15.97 21.93
C VAL A 210 0.82 16.75 20.96
N MET A 211 0.30 17.85 20.43
CA MET A 211 1.12 18.78 19.68
C MET A 211 2.15 19.42 20.62
N PRO A 212 3.45 19.42 20.26
CA PRO A 212 4.42 20.24 20.98
C PRO A 212 4.02 21.72 20.89
N ASP A 213 4.49 22.54 21.82
CA ASP A 213 4.30 23.99 21.69
C ASP A 213 4.98 24.50 20.39
N ALA A 214 4.52 25.65 19.89
CA ALA A 214 4.94 26.15 18.59
C ALA A 214 6.46 26.41 18.48
N GLU A 215 7.13 26.72 19.59
CA GLU A 215 8.57 26.95 19.63
C GLU A 215 9.32 25.62 19.48
N LYS A 216 8.89 24.57 20.19
CA LYS A 216 9.46 23.23 20.05
C LYS A 216 9.15 22.60 18.70
N ALA A 217 7.96 22.84 18.14
CA ALA A 217 7.61 22.37 16.81
C ALA A 217 8.52 22.99 15.74
N ALA A 218 8.87 24.28 15.88
CA ALA A 218 9.80 24.94 14.96
C ALA A 218 11.23 24.41 15.06
N GLU A 219 11.67 23.98 16.26
CA GLU A 219 12.98 23.33 16.43
C GLU A 219 13.03 21.91 15.82
N LEU A 220 11.92 21.18 15.88
CA LEU A 220 11.82 19.82 15.34
C LEU A 220 11.63 19.80 13.82
N SER A 221 10.99 20.79 13.24
CA SER A 221 10.77 20.90 11.79
C SER A 221 12.02 21.26 10.98
N GLY A 222 13.14 21.51 11.63
CA GLY A 222 14.43 21.78 10.98
C GLY A 222 15.34 20.56 10.89
N SER A 223 14.87 19.38 11.28
CA SER A 223 15.61 18.12 11.18
C SER A 223 15.03 17.26 10.05
N ASP A 224 15.31 17.60 8.83
CA ASP A 224 15.16 16.70 7.68
C ASP A 224 16.35 15.75 7.58
#